data_f59a791aa233bdaa176c46b19c5a88c3
#
_entry.id   f59a791aa233bdaa176c46b19c5a88c3
#
_cell.length_a   1.000
_cell.length_b   1.000
_cell.length_c   1.000
_cell.angle_alpha   90.00
_cell.angle_beta   90.00
_cell.angle_gamma   90.00
#
_symmetry.space_group_name_H-M   'P 1'
#
loop_
_entity.id
_entity.type
_entity.pdbx_description
1 polymer ?
#
loop_
_entity_poly.entity_id
_entity_poly.type
_entity_poly.pdbx_seq_one_letter_code
_entity_poly.pdbx_strand_id
1 'polypeptide(L)'
;MRFAGNGLTCQSCHLQAGTQQYGLPLAGVWGVFPQYIGRENEVRTLQERVNGCMERSMNGRALPVDGPEMKAIVTYVRYISEAQQVGRSLEGRGAPPLPLPARAADPERGREVFASTCASCHGEDGQGQRLEAAEAAEQGKRYQFPPLWGPDSYNDGAGMARTITAARFVHANMPVVSPGVV
;
A
#
# COMPACT_ATOMS: atom_id res chain seq x y z
N MET A 1 4.47 -9.21 -12.84
CA MET A 1 5.83 -8.72 -12.50
C MET A 1 6.72 -9.92 -12.14
N ARG A 2 8.01 -9.88 -12.49
CA ARG A 2 8.95 -11.03 -12.30
C ARG A 2 9.17 -11.42 -10.83
N PHE A 3 9.05 -10.48 -9.90
CA PHE A 3 9.37 -10.67 -8.49
C PHE A 3 8.14 -10.64 -7.56
N ALA A 4 7.00 -10.13 -8.03
CA ALA A 4 5.77 -10.15 -7.26
C ALA A 4 5.11 -11.53 -7.29
N GLY A 5 4.57 -11.96 -6.16
CA GLY A 5 3.84 -13.21 -6.00
C GLY A 5 2.33 -13.07 -6.04
N ASN A 6 1.83 -11.82 -6.16
CA ASN A 6 0.39 -11.52 -6.25
C ASN A 6 0.07 -10.56 -7.41
N GLY A 7 -1.18 -10.20 -7.57
CA GLY A 7 -1.66 -9.29 -8.61
C GLY A 7 -1.63 -7.81 -8.28
N LEU A 8 -1.15 -7.44 -7.09
CA LEU A 8 -1.07 -6.05 -6.66
C LEU A 8 0.05 -5.28 -7.39
N THR A 9 -0.06 -3.97 -7.35
CA THR A 9 1.00 -3.03 -7.74
C THR A 9 1.36 -2.13 -6.55
N CYS A 10 2.46 -1.40 -6.65
CA CYS A 10 2.82 -0.41 -5.62
C CYS A 10 1.67 0.60 -5.42
N GLN A 11 0.98 0.98 -6.49
CA GLN A 11 -0.14 1.93 -6.46
C GLN A 11 -1.40 1.39 -5.79
N SER A 12 -1.53 0.07 -5.59
CA SER A 12 -2.64 -0.50 -4.83
C SER A 12 -2.70 0.00 -3.37
N CYS A 13 -1.55 0.46 -2.84
CA CYS A 13 -1.44 1.03 -1.49
C CYS A 13 -0.84 2.44 -1.51
N HIS A 14 0.10 2.73 -2.42
CA HIS A 14 0.74 4.04 -2.57
C HIS A 14 0.00 4.85 -3.64
N LEU A 15 -1.13 5.45 -3.23
CA LEU A 15 -2.08 6.07 -4.15
C LEU A 15 -1.46 7.23 -4.96
N GLN A 16 -2.01 7.48 -6.16
CA GLN A 16 -1.53 8.48 -7.10
C GLN A 16 -0.02 8.36 -7.36
N ALA A 17 0.43 7.15 -7.71
CA ALA A 17 1.85 6.87 -7.93
C ALA A 17 2.76 7.23 -6.72
N GLY A 18 2.22 7.21 -5.50
CA GLY A 18 2.95 7.51 -4.27
C GLY A 18 3.06 9.01 -3.95
N THR A 19 2.19 9.85 -4.50
CA THR A 19 2.18 11.28 -4.23
C THR A 19 1.00 11.75 -3.39
N GLN A 20 -0.05 10.92 -3.23
CA GLN A 20 -1.23 11.29 -2.46
C GLN A 20 -0.94 11.40 -0.97
N GLN A 21 -1.22 12.56 -0.36
CA GLN A 21 -1.19 12.73 1.09
C GLN A 21 -2.13 11.73 1.76
N TYR A 22 -1.69 11.17 2.88
CA TYR A 22 -2.39 10.11 3.65
C TYR A 22 -2.65 8.80 2.89
N GLY A 23 -2.41 8.75 1.58
CA GLY A 23 -2.46 7.57 0.72
C GLY A 23 -1.15 6.77 0.72
N LEU A 24 -0.45 6.70 1.84
CA LEU A 24 0.87 6.10 2.02
C LEU A 24 1.91 6.65 1.03
N PRO A 25 2.14 7.97 0.97
CA PRO A 25 3.01 8.58 -0.03
C PRO A 25 4.44 8.02 0.02
N LEU A 26 5.05 7.89 -1.14
CA LEU A 26 6.48 7.63 -1.33
C LEU A 26 7.27 8.93 -1.49
N ALA A 27 6.60 10.05 -1.79
CA ALA A 27 7.19 11.37 -1.80
C ALA A 27 7.81 11.68 -0.43
N GLY A 28 9.02 12.22 -0.41
CA GLY A 28 9.79 12.51 0.80
C GLY A 28 10.42 11.30 1.51
N VAL A 29 10.14 10.09 1.04
CA VAL A 29 10.70 8.87 1.66
C VAL A 29 12.21 8.78 1.46
N TRP A 30 12.74 9.26 0.33
CA TRP A 30 14.18 9.29 0.08
C TRP A 30 14.98 9.96 1.19
N GLY A 31 14.51 11.09 1.70
CA GLY A 31 15.22 11.90 2.69
C GLY A 31 15.20 11.36 4.12
N VAL A 32 14.48 10.28 4.39
CA VAL A 32 14.35 9.72 5.75
C VAL A 32 15.07 8.39 5.94
N PHE A 33 15.63 7.82 4.87
CA PHE A 33 16.45 6.60 4.94
C PHE A 33 17.95 6.94 4.90
N PRO A 34 18.81 6.14 5.58
CA PRO A 34 18.47 4.96 6.39
C PRO A 34 17.75 5.34 7.68
N GLN A 35 16.86 4.46 8.18
CA GLN A 35 16.15 4.70 9.44
C GLN A 35 15.98 3.41 10.26
N TYR A 36 15.85 3.57 11.57
CA TYR A 36 15.54 2.47 12.47
C TYR A 36 14.08 2.03 12.29
N ILE A 37 13.87 0.74 12.06
CA ILE A 37 12.56 0.11 11.93
C ILE A 37 12.26 -0.71 13.18
N GLY A 38 11.50 -0.16 14.12
CA GLY A 38 11.27 -0.75 15.44
C GLY A 38 10.73 -2.18 15.44
N ARG A 39 9.89 -2.56 14.49
CA ARG A 39 9.37 -3.94 14.38
C ARG A 39 10.42 -4.96 13.92
N GLU A 40 11.49 -4.52 13.30
CA GLU A 40 12.59 -5.35 12.80
C GLU A 40 13.82 -5.24 13.71
N ASN A 41 13.80 -4.26 14.63
CA ASN A 41 14.88 -3.93 15.54
C ASN A 41 16.23 -3.67 14.84
N GLU A 42 16.17 -3.05 13.64
CA GLU A 42 17.33 -2.81 12.79
C GLU A 42 17.26 -1.45 12.09
N VAL A 43 18.41 -0.90 11.72
CA VAL A 43 18.51 0.22 10.79
C VAL A 43 18.43 -0.33 9.38
N ARG A 44 17.49 0.18 8.60
CA ARG A 44 17.26 -0.25 7.22
C ARG A 44 17.55 0.86 6.23
N THR A 45 18.11 0.46 5.10
CA THR A 45 18.20 1.29 3.89
C THR A 45 16.86 1.35 3.15
N LEU A 46 16.73 2.27 2.20
CA LEU A 46 15.54 2.33 1.34
C LEU A 46 15.35 1.05 0.52
N GLN A 47 16.44 0.47 0.01
CA GLN A 47 16.41 -0.77 -0.75
C GLN A 47 15.86 -1.95 0.08
N GLU A 48 16.33 -2.09 1.30
CA GLU A 48 15.82 -3.12 2.22
C GLU A 48 14.35 -2.88 2.57
N ARG A 49 13.95 -1.60 2.70
CA ARG A 49 12.53 -1.26 2.92
C ARG A 49 11.67 -1.64 1.72
N VAL A 50 12.15 -1.41 0.49
CA VAL A 50 11.48 -1.85 -0.75
C VAL A 50 11.38 -3.37 -0.77
N ASN A 51 12.45 -4.09 -0.45
CA ASN A 51 12.43 -5.55 -0.39
C ASN A 51 11.44 -6.08 0.64
N GLY A 52 11.34 -5.44 1.80
CA GLY A 52 10.29 -5.77 2.76
C GLY A 52 8.86 -5.59 2.21
N CYS A 53 8.64 -4.67 1.27
CA CYS A 53 7.35 -4.57 0.57
C CYS A 53 7.18 -5.69 -0.46
N MET A 54 8.25 -6.02 -1.21
CA MET A 54 8.19 -7.10 -2.19
C MET A 54 7.85 -8.45 -1.56
N GLU A 55 8.45 -8.77 -0.42
CA GLU A 55 8.24 -10.03 0.29
C GLU A 55 6.89 -10.11 1.02
N ARG A 56 6.38 -8.99 1.54
CA ARG A 56 5.15 -8.95 2.35
C ARG A 56 3.94 -8.45 1.56
N SER A 57 3.98 -7.19 1.12
CA SER A 57 2.83 -6.59 0.43
C SER A 57 2.62 -7.18 -0.95
N MET A 58 3.69 -7.50 -1.66
CA MET A 58 3.63 -8.12 -2.97
C MET A 58 3.66 -9.65 -2.91
N ASN A 59 3.68 -10.24 -1.70
CA ASN A 59 3.72 -11.70 -1.46
C ASN A 59 4.73 -12.45 -2.37
N GLY A 60 5.85 -11.82 -2.65
CA GLY A 60 6.84 -12.24 -3.63
C GLY A 60 8.21 -12.48 -3.02
N ARG A 61 9.24 -12.09 -3.75
CA ARG A 61 10.64 -12.27 -3.35
C ARG A 61 11.42 -10.97 -3.49
N ALA A 62 12.50 -10.86 -2.71
CA ALA A 62 13.40 -9.71 -2.75
C ALA A 62 13.97 -9.47 -4.16
N LEU A 63 14.10 -8.20 -4.50
CA LEU A 63 14.84 -7.74 -5.68
C LEU A 63 16.35 -7.79 -5.38
N PRO A 64 17.20 -8.14 -6.35
CA PRO A 64 18.62 -7.87 -6.23
C PRO A 64 18.88 -6.39 -5.97
N VAL A 65 19.67 -6.08 -4.94
CA VAL A 65 19.91 -4.69 -4.49
C VAL A 65 20.48 -3.83 -5.61
N ASP A 66 21.35 -4.39 -6.43
CA ASP A 66 21.99 -3.72 -7.57
C ASP A 66 21.26 -3.98 -8.90
N GLY A 67 20.09 -4.62 -8.85
CA GLY A 67 19.29 -4.96 -10.02
C GLY A 67 18.63 -3.74 -10.67
N PRO A 68 18.30 -3.83 -11.96
CA PRO A 68 17.68 -2.73 -12.69
C PRO A 68 16.32 -2.31 -12.11
N GLU A 69 15.53 -3.26 -11.61
CA GLU A 69 14.23 -2.98 -11.00
C GLU A 69 14.38 -2.18 -9.70
N MET A 70 15.34 -2.54 -8.84
CA MET A 70 15.62 -1.81 -7.61
C MET A 70 16.11 -0.40 -7.92
N LYS A 71 17.03 -0.25 -8.87
CA LYS A 71 17.54 1.05 -9.32
C LYS A 71 16.41 1.94 -9.84
N ALA A 72 15.50 1.40 -10.64
CA ALA A 72 14.35 2.14 -11.17
C ALA A 72 13.43 2.62 -10.05
N ILE A 73 13.09 1.75 -9.08
CA ILE A 73 12.23 2.11 -7.94
C ILE A 73 12.89 3.21 -7.09
N VAL A 74 14.15 3.03 -6.74
CA VAL A 74 14.89 3.99 -5.89
C VAL A 74 15.05 5.34 -6.60
N THR A 75 15.32 5.33 -7.90
CA THR A 75 15.40 6.56 -8.73
C THR A 75 14.05 7.27 -8.78
N TYR A 76 12.97 6.53 -8.95
CA TYR A 76 11.62 7.10 -8.92
C TYR A 76 11.29 7.75 -7.57
N VAL A 77 11.55 7.02 -6.46
CA VAL A 77 11.32 7.56 -5.12
C VAL A 77 12.15 8.82 -4.86
N ARG A 78 13.41 8.84 -5.34
CA ARG A 78 14.25 10.04 -5.28
C ARG A 78 13.64 11.19 -6.07
N TYR A 79 13.23 10.96 -7.30
CA TYR A 79 12.63 11.95 -8.19
C TYR A 79 11.41 12.64 -7.56
N ILE A 80 10.44 11.85 -7.05
CA ILE A 80 9.25 12.41 -6.41
C ILE A 80 9.53 13.01 -5.02
N SER A 81 10.75 12.86 -4.49
CA SER A 81 11.20 13.43 -3.21
C SER A 81 12.13 14.65 -3.38
N GLU A 82 12.39 15.10 -4.59
CA GLU A 82 13.46 16.08 -4.88
C GLU A 82 13.28 17.41 -4.14
N ALA A 83 12.05 17.88 -3.95
CA ALA A 83 11.74 19.12 -3.23
C ALA A 83 11.77 18.97 -1.70
N GLN A 84 12.10 17.78 -1.16
CA GLN A 84 11.98 17.49 0.26
C GLN A 84 13.30 17.66 1.00
N GLN A 85 13.23 18.26 2.19
CA GLN A 85 14.38 18.37 3.06
C GLN A 85 14.75 17.02 3.68
N VAL A 86 16.04 16.67 3.60
CA VAL A 86 16.56 15.46 4.26
C VAL A 86 16.31 15.54 5.78
N GLY A 87 15.89 14.43 6.37
CA GLY A 87 15.61 14.32 7.81
C GLY A 87 14.24 14.87 8.24
N ARG A 88 13.47 15.51 7.34
CA ARG A 88 12.11 15.95 7.65
C ARG A 88 11.06 14.99 7.13
N SER A 89 10.12 14.65 7.99
CA SER A 89 8.91 13.94 7.59
C SER A 89 7.95 14.92 6.92
N LEU A 90 7.36 14.52 5.81
CA LEU A 90 6.29 15.29 5.17
C LEU A 90 5.00 15.22 5.97
N GLU A 91 4.24 16.31 5.95
CA GLU A 91 2.85 16.29 6.33
C GLU A 91 2.08 15.33 5.41
N GLY A 92 1.16 14.56 5.99
CA GLY A 92 0.40 13.55 5.25
C GLY A 92 1.18 12.25 4.95
N ARG A 93 2.37 12.06 5.53
CA ARG A 93 3.11 10.81 5.45
C ARG A 93 2.38 9.70 6.22
N GLY A 94 2.13 8.59 5.54
CA GLY A 94 1.36 7.47 6.10
C GLY A 94 -0.14 7.73 6.09
N ALA A 95 -0.89 6.93 6.82
CA ALA A 95 -2.32 7.17 7.06
C ALA A 95 -2.48 8.00 8.36
N PRO A 96 -3.45 8.92 8.43
CA PRO A 96 -3.63 9.75 9.60
C PRO A 96 -3.98 8.92 10.84
N PRO A 97 -3.70 9.41 12.05
CA PRO A 97 -4.17 8.76 13.26
C PRO A 97 -5.70 8.72 13.28
N LEU A 98 -6.26 7.57 13.63
CA LEU A 98 -7.69 7.38 13.84
C LEU A 98 -7.90 7.12 15.34
N PRO A 99 -8.79 7.86 16.03
CA PRO A 99 -9.15 7.54 17.39
C PRO A 99 -9.68 6.10 17.49
N LEU A 100 -9.15 5.34 18.42
CA LEU A 100 -9.66 3.99 18.65
C LEU A 100 -11.04 4.09 19.30
N PRO A 101 -12.04 3.35 18.80
CA PRO A 101 -13.35 3.32 19.41
C PRO A 101 -13.26 2.68 20.81
N ALA A 102 -14.08 3.17 21.74
CA ALA A 102 -14.17 2.60 23.10
C ALA A 102 -14.80 1.18 23.11
N ARG A 103 -15.41 0.76 22.00
CA ARG A 103 -16.02 -0.57 21.83
C ARG A 103 -15.10 -1.52 21.10
N ALA A 104 -15.31 -2.81 21.28
CA ALA A 104 -14.67 -3.85 20.47
C ALA A 104 -15.10 -3.76 18.99
N ALA A 105 -14.30 -4.33 18.10
CA ALA A 105 -14.66 -4.52 16.71
C ALA A 105 -15.94 -5.37 16.60
N ASP A 106 -16.77 -5.03 15.63
CA ASP A 106 -18.04 -5.71 15.35
C ASP A 106 -18.01 -6.25 13.92
N PRO A 107 -17.76 -7.57 13.74
CA PRO A 107 -17.66 -8.18 12.43
C PRO A 107 -18.96 -8.16 11.63
N GLU A 108 -20.12 -8.25 12.29
CA GLU A 108 -21.42 -8.25 11.60
C GLU A 108 -21.68 -6.87 10.99
N ARG A 109 -21.50 -5.83 11.78
CA ARG A 109 -21.58 -4.45 11.27
C ARG A 109 -20.54 -4.19 10.20
N GLY A 110 -19.33 -4.74 10.35
CA GLY A 110 -18.27 -4.66 9.32
C GLY A 110 -18.71 -5.29 7.99
N ARG A 111 -19.42 -6.40 8.03
CA ARG A 111 -19.99 -7.07 6.84
C ARG A 111 -21.04 -6.18 6.16
N GLU A 112 -21.94 -5.58 6.91
CA GLU A 112 -22.96 -4.67 6.38
C GLU A 112 -22.33 -3.46 5.69
N VAL A 113 -21.35 -2.81 6.35
CA VAL A 113 -20.60 -1.68 5.78
C VAL A 113 -19.85 -2.11 4.52
N PHE A 114 -19.19 -3.27 4.53
CA PHE A 114 -18.50 -3.79 3.35
C PHE A 114 -19.46 -3.98 2.18
N ALA A 115 -20.58 -4.67 2.42
CA ALA A 115 -21.57 -4.94 1.38
C ALA A 115 -22.17 -3.67 0.77
N SER A 116 -22.44 -2.66 1.61
CA SER A 116 -23.06 -1.40 1.15
C SER A 116 -22.11 -0.41 0.52
N THR A 117 -20.83 -0.43 0.90
CA THR A 117 -19.88 0.65 0.56
C THR A 117 -18.68 0.17 -0.26
N CYS A 118 -18.22 -1.06 -0.04
CA CYS A 118 -16.95 -1.54 -0.59
C CYS A 118 -17.12 -2.55 -1.74
N ALA A 119 -18.14 -3.41 -1.64
CA ALA A 119 -18.34 -4.54 -2.53
C ALA A 119 -18.54 -4.15 -4.00
N SER A 120 -19.14 -2.99 -4.27
CA SER A 120 -19.33 -2.48 -5.64
C SER A 120 -18.03 -2.35 -6.44
N CYS A 121 -16.91 -2.07 -5.76
CA CYS A 121 -15.59 -1.97 -6.37
C CYS A 121 -14.73 -3.21 -6.12
N HIS A 122 -14.73 -3.71 -4.88
CA HIS A 122 -13.82 -4.80 -4.51
C HIS A 122 -14.42 -6.21 -4.65
N GLY A 123 -15.65 -6.33 -5.19
CA GLY A 123 -16.38 -7.60 -5.29
C GLY A 123 -17.03 -8.00 -3.97
N GLU A 124 -18.11 -8.77 -4.04
CA GLU A 124 -18.82 -9.26 -2.84
C GLU A 124 -17.94 -10.15 -1.96
N ASP A 125 -17.00 -10.83 -2.57
CA ASP A 125 -16.01 -11.69 -1.94
C ASP A 125 -14.68 -10.98 -1.62
N GLY A 126 -14.55 -9.68 -1.93
CA GLY A 126 -13.34 -8.89 -1.71
C GLY A 126 -12.16 -9.26 -2.62
N GLN A 127 -12.38 -10.05 -3.67
CA GLN A 127 -11.32 -10.50 -4.58
C GLN A 127 -11.00 -9.50 -5.71
N GLY A 128 -11.64 -8.33 -5.68
CA GLY A 128 -11.38 -7.26 -6.63
C GLY A 128 -11.99 -7.48 -8.01
N GLN A 129 -11.70 -6.57 -8.91
CA GLN A 129 -12.14 -6.64 -10.31
C GLN A 129 -10.91 -6.70 -11.24
N ARG A 130 -10.77 -7.83 -11.93
CA ARG A 130 -9.66 -8.04 -12.87
C ARG A 130 -9.92 -7.27 -14.16
N LEU A 131 -8.84 -6.76 -14.75
CA LEU A 131 -8.84 -6.23 -16.09
C LEU A 131 -8.73 -7.36 -17.13
N GLU A 132 -9.27 -7.12 -18.31
CA GLU A 132 -9.03 -7.98 -19.48
C GLU A 132 -7.53 -7.98 -19.83
N ALA A 133 -7.04 -9.07 -20.43
CA ALA A 133 -5.61 -9.27 -20.65
C ALA A 133 -4.94 -8.14 -21.45
N ALA A 134 -5.60 -7.62 -22.49
CA ALA A 134 -5.08 -6.51 -23.30
C ALA A 134 -4.97 -5.22 -22.48
N GLU A 135 -6.00 -4.88 -21.73
CA GLU A 135 -6.05 -3.70 -20.87
C GLU A 135 -5.04 -3.82 -19.69
N ALA A 136 -4.91 -5.01 -19.11
CA ALA A 136 -3.94 -5.29 -18.08
C ALA A 136 -2.49 -5.08 -18.57
N ALA A 137 -2.20 -5.47 -19.80
CA ALA A 137 -0.90 -5.26 -20.43
C ALA A 137 -0.62 -3.78 -20.68
N GLU A 138 -1.60 -3.04 -21.17
CA GLU A 138 -1.49 -1.60 -21.43
C GLU A 138 -1.28 -0.80 -20.14
N GLN A 139 -2.07 -1.08 -19.12
CA GLN A 139 -2.02 -0.36 -17.85
C GLN A 139 -0.91 -0.84 -16.90
N GLY A 140 -0.25 -1.96 -17.19
CA GLY A 140 0.79 -2.55 -16.33
C GLY A 140 0.28 -3.03 -14.97
N LYS A 141 -1.03 -3.29 -14.85
CA LYS A 141 -1.69 -3.78 -13.62
C LYS A 141 -2.71 -4.87 -13.96
N ARG A 142 -2.99 -5.76 -13.03
CA ARG A 142 -3.93 -6.88 -13.25
C ARG A 142 -5.37 -6.57 -12.85
N TYR A 143 -5.56 -5.55 -12.02
CA TYR A 143 -6.85 -5.24 -11.42
C TYR A 143 -7.22 -3.78 -11.66
N GLN A 144 -8.47 -3.55 -11.95
CA GLN A 144 -9.09 -2.21 -11.87
C GLN A 144 -9.22 -1.82 -10.39
N PHE A 145 -9.81 -2.71 -9.59
CA PHE A 145 -9.87 -2.59 -8.13
C PHE A 145 -9.19 -3.82 -7.52
N PRO A 146 -8.19 -3.62 -6.63
CA PRO A 146 -7.37 -4.72 -6.15
C PRO A 146 -8.13 -5.64 -5.18
N PRO A 147 -7.72 -6.93 -5.07
CA PRO A 147 -8.20 -7.82 -4.02
C PRO A 147 -7.72 -7.33 -2.65
N LEU A 148 -8.58 -7.45 -1.65
CA LEU A 148 -8.32 -6.99 -0.28
C LEU A 148 -7.72 -8.08 0.61
N TRP A 149 -7.91 -9.35 0.24
CA TRP A 149 -7.38 -10.53 0.93
C TRP A 149 -7.25 -11.71 -0.05
N GLY A 150 -6.77 -12.84 0.45
CA GLY A 150 -6.62 -14.06 -0.34
C GLY A 150 -5.27 -14.17 -1.06
N PRO A 151 -5.09 -15.21 -1.89
CA PRO A 151 -3.78 -15.57 -2.44
C PRO A 151 -3.21 -14.54 -3.41
N ASP A 152 -4.05 -13.73 -4.05
CA ASP A 152 -3.60 -12.70 -5.00
C ASP A 152 -3.49 -11.30 -4.36
N SER A 153 -3.51 -11.26 -3.00
CA SER A 153 -3.32 -10.05 -2.19
C SER A 153 -2.05 -10.15 -1.33
N TYR A 154 -1.89 -9.22 -0.40
CA TYR A 154 -0.75 -9.18 0.52
C TYR A 154 -0.81 -10.32 1.56
N ASN A 155 0.35 -10.70 2.11
CA ASN A 155 0.42 -11.70 3.17
C ASN A 155 0.34 -11.09 4.58
N ASP A 156 0.27 -11.94 5.61
CA ASP A 156 0.11 -11.54 7.01
C ASP A 156 1.26 -10.67 7.57
N GLY A 157 2.43 -10.71 6.94
CA GLY A 157 3.56 -9.85 7.28
C GLY A 157 3.42 -8.40 6.79
N ALA A 158 2.45 -8.12 5.93
CA ALA A 158 2.23 -6.78 5.37
C ALA A 158 1.69 -5.80 6.41
N GLY A 159 1.97 -4.51 6.20
CA GLY A 159 1.41 -3.45 7.03
C GLY A 159 -0.11 -3.42 7.03
N MET A 160 -0.72 -3.68 5.87
CA MET A 160 -2.17 -3.70 5.68
C MET A 160 -2.87 -4.91 6.33
N ALA A 161 -2.15 -5.98 6.68
CA ALA A 161 -2.70 -7.08 7.46
C ALA A 161 -3.03 -6.69 8.92
N ARG A 162 -2.50 -5.56 9.40
CA ARG A 162 -2.82 -5.05 10.75
C ARG A 162 -4.09 -4.22 10.71
N THR A 163 -5.12 -4.64 11.42
CA THR A 163 -6.46 -4.03 11.45
C THR A 163 -6.43 -2.50 11.62
N ILE A 164 -5.67 -1.98 12.59
CA ILE A 164 -5.59 -0.53 12.84
C ILE A 164 -4.92 0.20 11.67
N THR A 165 -3.92 -0.39 11.03
CA THR A 165 -3.26 0.22 9.86
C THR A 165 -4.21 0.25 8.66
N ALA A 166 -4.91 -0.85 8.41
CA ALA A 166 -5.93 -0.94 7.36
C ALA A 166 -7.07 0.07 7.63
N ALA A 167 -7.59 0.12 8.85
CA ALA A 167 -8.68 1.04 9.22
C ALA A 167 -8.29 2.52 8.97
N ARG A 168 -7.09 2.92 9.36
CA ARG A 168 -6.58 4.28 9.10
C ARG A 168 -6.49 4.60 7.61
N PHE A 169 -5.97 3.65 6.83
CA PHE A 169 -5.87 3.81 5.38
C PHE A 169 -7.25 3.89 4.73
N VAL A 170 -8.15 2.98 5.10
CA VAL A 170 -9.51 2.93 4.57
C VAL A 170 -10.27 4.22 4.90
N HIS A 171 -10.28 4.63 6.16
CA HIS A 171 -10.95 5.87 6.58
C HIS A 171 -10.45 7.11 5.82
N ALA A 172 -9.15 7.21 5.58
CA ALA A 172 -8.57 8.37 4.90
C ALA A 172 -8.73 8.36 3.38
N ASN A 173 -8.92 7.19 2.75
CA ASN A 173 -8.77 7.07 1.30
C ASN A 173 -9.90 6.33 0.60
N MET A 174 -10.82 5.69 1.33
CA MET A 174 -11.87 4.86 0.74
C MET A 174 -13.27 5.31 1.20
N PRO A 175 -14.26 5.18 0.33
CA PRO A 175 -14.13 4.98 -1.12
C PRO A 175 -13.33 6.10 -1.78
N VAL A 176 -12.59 5.80 -2.85
CA VAL A 176 -11.74 6.79 -3.55
C VAL A 176 -12.55 8.01 -4.02
N VAL A 177 -13.82 7.81 -4.34
CA VAL A 177 -14.74 8.88 -4.80
C VAL A 177 -15.29 9.74 -3.66
N SER A 178 -15.25 9.27 -2.42
CA SER A 178 -15.78 9.97 -1.24
C SER A 178 -15.06 9.50 0.03
N PRO A 179 -13.78 9.85 0.22
CA PRO A 179 -13.02 9.45 1.41
C PRO A 179 -13.66 9.96 2.71
N GLY A 180 -13.49 9.21 3.80
CA GLY A 180 -13.93 9.60 5.14
C GLY A 180 -15.39 9.32 5.47
N VAL A 181 -16.11 8.56 4.64
CA VAL A 181 -17.51 8.17 4.90
C VAL A 181 -17.65 6.87 5.69
N VAL A 182 -16.54 6.15 5.93
CA VAL A 182 -16.50 4.88 6.68
C VAL A 182 -15.56 4.96 7.86
#